data_1f22f58e9c8f0284e2a512009643c5bc
#
_entry.id   1f22f58e9c8f0284e2a512009643c5bc
#
_cell.length_a   1.000
_cell.length_b   1.000
_cell.length_c   1.000
_cell.angle_alpha   90.00
_cell.angle_beta   90.00
_cell.angle_gamma   90.00
#
_symmetry.space_group_name_H-M   'P 1'
#
loop_
_entity.id
_entity.type
_entity.pdbx_description
1 polymer ?
#
loop_
_entity_poly.entity_id
_entity_poly.type
_entity_poly.pdbx_seq_one_letter_code
_entity_poly.pdbx_strand_id
1 'polypeptide(L)'
;MQATLFNTESNSEVTGAKPFLKWAGGKTQLLPEFEKRLPAFIPKNRKIRSYIEPFTGGGTMFFFLKRNFNVKTSFLFDINPELIVGYKTIQNDSKELIEILCQMEKEYLKKSEDDRKEFYYNIRDSYNLEMNNFDYHNYSGEWIERASYLIFLNKTCFNGLFRQNKKGEFNVPFGKYKNPTISDAKNIKEVNIALKNTKIFCADFSESEKYIEKGSFVYLDPPYRPLSKTSSFTSYAKDGFVDEDQIRLTKFFKEMDQRGAYLMLSNSDPKNEDPDDEFFDELYTNYNIERVPAKRHINCDASGRGEINEIIVRNYQ
;
A
#
# COMPACT_ATOMS: atom_id res chain seq x y z
N MET A 1 -30.71 37.41 -20.04
CA MET A 1 -30.46 36.70 -18.81
C MET A 1 -29.30 35.75 -19.03
N GLN A 2 -28.09 36.15 -18.61
CA GLN A 2 -26.91 35.29 -18.68
C GLN A 2 -26.88 34.40 -17.44
N ALA A 3 -26.92 33.09 -17.64
CA ALA A 3 -26.76 32.12 -16.60
C ALA A 3 -25.28 32.04 -16.24
N THR A 4 -24.91 32.47 -15.04
CA THR A 4 -23.58 32.35 -14.47
C THR A 4 -23.40 30.89 -14.05
N LEU A 5 -22.60 30.16 -14.78
CA LEU A 5 -22.12 28.82 -14.40
C LEU A 5 -21.17 28.98 -13.21
N PHE A 6 -21.63 28.62 -12.03
CA PHE A 6 -20.77 28.47 -10.86
C PHE A 6 -19.86 27.26 -11.06
N ASN A 7 -18.60 27.52 -11.42
CA ASN A 7 -17.53 26.55 -11.35
C ASN A 7 -17.24 26.30 -9.85
N THR A 8 -17.86 25.28 -9.26
CA THR A 8 -17.41 24.73 -7.98
C THR A 8 -16.14 23.93 -8.21
N GLU A 9 -14.97 24.60 -8.21
CA GLU A 9 -13.72 23.90 -7.95
C GLU A 9 -13.82 23.27 -6.56
N SER A 10 -14.01 21.96 -6.51
CA SER A 10 -13.91 21.21 -5.26
C SER A 10 -12.46 21.33 -4.78
N ASN A 11 -12.21 22.20 -3.81
CA ASN A 11 -10.96 22.20 -3.06
C ASN A 11 -10.81 20.82 -2.44
N SER A 12 -9.84 20.02 -2.91
CA SER A 12 -9.47 18.78 -2.24
C SER A 12 -8.85 19.19 -0.90
N GLU A 13 -9.52 18.83 0.18
CA GLU A 13 -9.02 19.07 1.54
C GLU A 13 -7.70 18.33 1.73
N VAL A 14 -6.65 19.04 2.13
CA VAL A 14 -5.40 18.43 2.58
C VAL A 14 -5.69 17.63 3.84
N THR A 15 -5.34 16.34 3.87
CA THR A 15 -5.67 15.44 4.97
C THR A 15 -4.45 15.10 5.81
N GLY A 16 -4.65 14.75 7.09
CA GLY A 16 -3.62 14.20 7.96
C GLY A 16 -3.41 12.68 7.83
N ALA A 17 -4.05 12.05 6.84
CA ALA A 17 -4.12 10.61 6.67
C ALA A 17 -2.76 9.92 6.59
N LYS A 18 -2.67 8.75 7.24
CA LYS A 18 -1.52 7.83 7.21
C LYS A 18 -2.01 6.42 6.89
N PRO A 19 -1.12 5.50 6.48
CA PRO A 19 -1.48 4.09 6.37
C PRO A 19 -2.25 3.59 7.59
N PHE A 20 -3.43 3.02 7.38
CA PHE A 20 -4.27 2.51 8.47
C PHE A 20 -3.86 1.09 8.91
N LEU A 21 -3.17 0.36 8.04
CA LEU A 21 -2.54 -0.92 8.30
C LEU A 21 -1.02 -0.80 8.26
N LYS A 22 -0.32 -1.59 9.05
CA LYS A 22 1.09 -1.85 8.84
C LYS A 22 1.21 -2.91 7.76
N TRP A 23 1.82 -2.54 6.64
CA TRP A 23 1.96 -3.42 5.49
C TRP A 23 3.43 -3.62 5.15
N ALA A 24 3.78 -4.82 4.66
CA ALA A 24 5.14 -5.11 4.25
C ALA A 24 5.57 -4.19 3.10
N GLY A 25 6.83 -3.81 3.05
CA GLY A 25 7.35 -2.92 2.00
C GLY A 25 7.05 -1.43 2.19
N GLY A 26 6.47 -1.00 3.32
CA GLY A 26 6.16 0.43 3.53
C GLY A 26 7.38 1.35 3.38
N LYS A 27 7.29 2.36 2.50
CA LYS A 27 8.38 3.25 2.07
C LYS A 27 8.48 4.56 2.85
N THR A 28 7.99 4.62 4.09
CA THR A 28 7.93 5.88 4.86
C THR A 28 9.30 6.57 4.97
N GLN A 29 10.38 5.80 5.06
CA GLN A 29 11.74 6.35 5.17
C GLN A 29 12.26 6.95 3.87
N LEU A 30 11.77 6.47 2.72
CA LEU A 30 12.17 6.94 1.41
C LEU A 30 11.33 8.12 0.90
N LEU A 31 10.26 8.48 1.60
CA LEU A 31 9.43 9.62 1.20
C LEU A 31 10.21 10.91 0.94
N PRO A 32 11.24 11.29 1.75
CA PRO A 32 12.05 12.46 1.46
C PRO A 32 12.85 12.34 0.14
N GLU A 33 13.28 11.12 -0.21
CA GLU A 33 13.98 10.86 -1.47
C GLU A 33 13.02 10.87 -2.66
N PHE A 34 11.82 10.34 -2.48
CA PHE A 34 10.78 10.41 -3.50
C PHE A 34 10.30 11.85 -3.75
N GLU A 35 10.15 12.66 -2.69
CA GLU A 35 9.73 14.07 -2.81
C GLU A 35 10.68 14.89 -3.67
N LYS A 36 11.99 14.72 -3.50
CA LYS A 36 13.03 15.39 -4.30
C LYS A 36 12.97 15.00 -5.78
N ARG A 37 12.37 13.85 -6.09
CA ARG A 37 12.32 13.24 -7.41
C ARG A 37 10.94 13.26 -8.05
N LEU A 38 9.98 13.95 -7.47
CA LEU A 38 8.68 14.16 -8.10
C LEU A 38 8.83 14.94 -9.41
N PRO A 39 7.97 14.69 -10.42
CA PRO A 39 7.95 15.51 -11.63
C PRO A 39 7.90 17.00 -11.29
N ALA A 40 8.76 17.81 -11.89
CA ALA A 40 8.98 19.23 -11.52
C ALA A 40 7.68 20.07 -11.45
N PHE A 41 6.67 19.73 -12.24
CA PHE A 41 5.37 20.43 -12.22
C PHE A 41 4.58 20.18 -10.90
N ILE A 42 4.79 19.07 -10.20
CA ILE A 42 4.07 18.73 -8.97
C ILE A 42 4.44 19.68 -7.84
N PRO A 43 5.72 19.82 -7.42
CA PRO A 43 6.11 20.79 -6.41
C PRO A 43 5.78 22.22 -6.80
N LYS A 44 5.96 22.57 -8.09
CA LYS A 44 5.73 23.93 -8.62
C LYS A 44 4.26 24.33 -8.54
N ASN A 45 3.35 23.46 -8.96
CA ASN A 45 1.93 23.78 -9.07
C ASN A 45 1.12 23.32 -7.85
N ARG A 46 1.70 22.50 -6.98
CA ARG A 46 1.04 21.85 -5.84
C ARG A 46 -0.20 21.04 -6.23
N LYS A 47 -0.28 20.61 -7.51
CA LYS A 47 -1.45 19.91 -8.07
C LYS A 47 -1.04 18.67 -8.86
N ILE A 48 -1.81 17.59 -8.69
CA ILE A 48 -1.71 16.35 -9.46
C ILE A 48 -3.09 16.09 -10.06
N ARG A 49 -3.19 16.09 -11.40
CA ARG A 49 -4.48 15.87 -12.09
C ARG A 49 -4.96 14.43 -11.93
N SER A 50 -4.07 13.47 -12.17
CA SER A 50 -4.36 12.04 -12.09
C SER A 50 -3.17 11.33 -11.46
N TYR A 51 -3.42 10.56 -10.41
CA TYR A 51 -2.45 9.72 -9.71
C TYR A 51 -2.84 8.26 -9.79
N ILE A 52 -1.92 7.41 -10.16
CA ILE A 52 -2.15 5.97 -10.28
C ILE A 52 -1.10 5.22 -9.46
N GLU A 53 -1.55 4.28 -8.61
CA GLU A 53 -0.69 3.41 -7.79
C GLU A 53 -1.09 1.96 -8.00
N PRO A 54 -0.44 1.25 -8.96
CA PRO A 54 -0.78 -0.12 -9.34
C PRO A 54 -0.43 -1.19 -8.31
N PHE A 55 0.39 -0.85 -7.31
CA PHE A 55 0.79 -1.70 -6.19
C PHE A 55 0.60 -0.92 -4.89
N THR A 56 -0.67 -0.71 -4.50
CA THR A 56 -0.99 0.24 -3.42
C THR A 56 -0.45 -0.20 -2.07
N GLY A 57 -0.52 -1.48 -1.72
CA GLY A 57 -0.12 -1.96 -0.41
C GLY A 57 -0.71 -1.09 0.71
N GLY A 58 0.16 -0.62 1.63
CA GLY A 58 -0.24 0.28 2.70
C GLY A 58 -0.56 1.72 2.26
N GLY A 59 -0.38 2.09 0.99
CA GLY A 59 -0.68 3.42 0.43
C GLY A 59 0.25 4.53 0.90
N THR A 60 1.49 4.21 1.22
CA THR A 60 2.44 5.20 1.79
C THR A 60 2.62 6.41 0.87
N MET A 61 2.82 6.19 -0.44
CA MET A 61 2.97 7.27 -1.42
C MET A 61 1.63 8.00 -1.63
N PHE A 62 0.52 7.28 -1.76
CA PHE A 62 -0.81 7.87 -1.90
C PHE A 62 -1.12 8.86 -0.76
N PHE A 63 -0.97 8.42 0.50
CA PHE A 63 -1.24 9.29 1.65
C PHE A 63 -0.25 10.45 1.74
N PHE A 64 1.01 10.24 1.37
CA PHE A 64 1.98 11.33 1.29
C PHE A 64 1.55 12.40 0.28
N LEU A 65 1.13 11.98 -0.91
CA LEU A 65 0.68 12.92 -1.96
C LEU A 65 -0.61 13.65 -1.55
N LYS A 66 -1.60 12.95 -0.99
CA LYS A 66 -2.86 13.55 -0.51
C LYS A 66 -2.65 14.55 0.63
N ARG A 67 -1.60 14.36 1.44
CA ARG A 67 -1.22 15.26 2.54
C ARG A 67 -0.53 16.53 2.05
N ASN A 68 0.25 16.44 1.00
CA ASN A 68 1.16 17.51 0.58
C ASN A 68 0.71 18.23 -0.69
N PHE A 69 -0.16 17.61 -1.50
CA PHE A 69 -0.56 18.13 -2.81
C PHE A 69 -2.06 17.99 -3.04
N ASN A 70 -2.60 18.85 -3.90
CA ASN A 70 -3.98 18.75 -4.38
C ASN A 70 -4.06 17.66 -5.46
N VAL A 71 -4.44 16.44 -5.09
CA VAL A 71 -4.64 15.30 -6.00
C VAL A 71 -6.09 15.23 -6.40
N LYS A 72 -6.39 15.57 -7.67
CA LYS A 72 -7.77 15.68 -8.16
C LYS A 72 -8.46 14.32 -8.27
N THR A 73 -7.79 13.34 -8.87
CA THR A 73 -8.31 11.98 -9.03
C THR A 73 -7.20 10.98 -8.74
N SER A 74 -7.54 9.88 -8.08
CA SER A 74 -6.60 8.79 -7.80
C SER A 74 -7.19 7.44 -8.20
N PHE A 75 -6.30 6.52 -8.59
CA PHE A 75 -6.64 5.15 -8.95
C PHE A 75 -5.67 4.22 -8.22
N LEU A 76 -6.20 3.40 -7.32
CA LEU A 76 -5.42 2.48 -6.48
C LEU A 76 -5.75 1.04 -6.88
N PHE A 77 -4.70 0.23 -7.06
CA PHE A 77 -4.83 -1.18 -7.40
C PHE A 77 -3.99 -2.02 -6.46
N ASP A 78 -4.52 -3.17 -6.10
CA ASP A 78 -3.78 -4.23 -5.43
C ASP A 78 -4.42 -5.57 -5.77
N ILE A 79 -3.61 -6.63 -5.83
CA ILE A 79 -4.13 -7.99 -6.06
C ILE A 79 -4.68 -8.62 -4.78
N ASN A 80 -4.36 -8.07 -3.61
CA ASN A 80 -4.80 -8.60 -2.34
C ASN A 80 -6.23 -8.15 -2.02
N PRO A 81 -7.23 -9.05 -2.07
CA PRO A 81 -8.62 -8.68 -1.86
C PRO A 81 -8.91 -8.19 -0.44
N GLU A 82 -8.19 -8.70 0.58
CA GLU A 82 -8.37 -8.27 1.97
C GLU A 82 -7.99 -6.80 2.16
N LEU A 83 -6.91 -6.37 1.49
CA LEU A 83 -6.50 -4.98 1.52
C LEU A 83 -7.55 -4.07 0.89
N ILE A 84 -8.12 -4.50 -0.24
CA ILE A 84 -9.19 -3.79 -0.94
C ILE A 84 -10.47 -3.72 -0.09
N VAL A 85 -10.79 -4.79 0.65
CA VAL A 85 -11.88 -4.77 1.65
C VAL A 85 -11.65 -3.64 2.65
N GLY A 86 -10.45 -3.55 3.24
CA GLY A 86 -10.12 -2.48 4.18
C GLY A 86 -10.27 -1.07 3.59
N TYR A 87 -9.72 -0.83 2.41
CA TYR A 87 -9.82 0.47 1.74
C TYR A 87 -11.26 0.86 1.39
N LYS A 88 -12.03 -0.04 0.77
CA LYS A 88 -13.41 0.24 0.37
C LYS A 88 -14.33 0.42 1.57
N THR A 89 -14.14 -0.34 2.64
CA THR A 89 -14.92 -0.17 3.87
C THR A 89 -14.66 1.21 4.49
N ILE A 90 -13.39 1.65 4.58
CA ILE A 90 -13.10 3.00 5.08
C ILE A 90 -13.69 4.06 4.15
N GLN A 91 -13.71 3.85 2.84
CA GLN A 91 -14.27 4.80 1.88
C GLN A 91 -15.79 4.96 2.04
N ASN A 92 -16.51 3.86 2.28
CA ASN A 92 -17.98 3.85 2.25
C ASN A 92 -18.62 3.95 3.65
N ASP A 93 -18.11 3.18 4.63
CA ASP A 93 -18.76 2.96 5.93
C ASP A 93 -17.81 3.20 7.12
N SER A 94 -17.02 4.28 7.04
CA SER A 94 -15.98 4.59 8.05
C SER A 94 -16.54 4.79 9.46
N LYS A 95 -17.80 5.24 9.61
CA LYS A 95 -18.43 5.46 10.92
C LYS A 95 -18.70 4.13 11.62
N GLU A 96 -19.38 3.24 10.94
CA GLU A 96 -19.75 1.91 11.42
C GLU A 96 -18.50 1.10 11.75
N LEU A 97 -17.49 1.16 10.88
CA LEU A 97 -16.19 0.55 11.13
C LEU A 97 -15.53 1.08 12.41
N ILE A 98 -15.53 2.40 12.63
CA ILE A 98 -14.98 3.01 13.85
C ILE A 98 -15.76 2.54 15.09
N GLU A 99 -17.08 2.45 15.03
CA GLU A 99 -17.91 1.99 16.15
C GLU A 99 -17.55 0.55 16.55
N ILE A 100 -17.46 -0.35 15.58
CA ILE A 100 -17.06 -1.76 15.82
C ILE A 100 -15.63 -1.82 16.39
N LEU A 101 -14.68 -1.12 15.80
CA LEU A 101 -13.28 -1.12 16.27
C LEU A 101 -13.15 -0.54 17.68
N CYS A 102 -13.92 0.52 18.03
CA CYS A 102 -13.98 1.08 19.37
C CYS A 102 -14.54 0.07 20.38
N GLN A 103 -15.55 -0.69 20.01
CA GLN A 103 -16.13 -1.73 20.86
C GLN A 103 -15.12 -2.86 21.08
N MET A 104 -14.50 -3.36 20.00
CA MET A 104 -13.46 -4.39 20.09
C MET A 104 -12.29 -3.95 20.96
N GLU A 105 -11.82 -2.70 20.79
CA GLU A 105 -10.73 -2.14 21.60
C GLU A 105 -11.08 -2.09 23.08
N LYS A 106 -12.28 -1.57 23.43
CA LYS A 106 -12.76 -1.54 24.82
C LYS A 106 -12.83 -2.93 25.44
N GLU A 107 -13.33 -3.89 24.70
CA GLU A 107 -13.43 -5.28 25.16
C GLU A 107 -12.04 -5.89 25.35
N TYR A 108 -11.17 -5.78 24.36
CA TYR A 108 -9.82 -6.29 24.38
C TYR A 108 -8.99 -5.72 25.53
N LEU A 109 -9.03 -4.40 25.76
CA LEU A 109 -8.22 -3.73 26.77
C LEU A 109 -8.63 -4.07 28.22
N LYS A 110 -9.88 -4.51 28.45
CA LYS A 110 -10.36 -4.95 29.77
C LYS A 110 -9.88 -6.36 30.16
N LYS A 111 -9.44 -7.15 29.17
CA LYS A 111 -9.06 -8.55 29.37
C LYS A 111 -7.64 -8.68 29.93
N SER A 112 -7.39 -9.76 30.67
CA SER A 112 -6.04 -10.22 31.05
C SER A 112 -5.23 -10.60 29.79
N GLU A 113 -3.91 -10.82 29.90
CA GLU A 113 -3.10 -11.21 28.74
C GLU A 113 -3.56 -12.54 28.14
N ASP A 114 -3.92 -13.51 28.97
CA ASP A 114 -4.39 -14.81 28.52
C ASP A 114 -5.75 -14.68 27.80
N ASP A 115 -6.70 -13.93 28.37
CA ASP A 115 -8.00 -13.69 27.75
C ASP A 115 -7.86 -12.87 26.46
N ARG A 116 -6.88 -11.95 26.36
CA ARG A 116 -6.56 -11.23 25.10
C ARG A 116 -6.04 -12.17 24.04
N LYS A 117 -5.22 -13.12 24.43
CA LYS A 117 -4.70 -14.15 23.53
C LYS A 117 -5.83 -15.02 22.99
N GLU A 118 -6.75 -15.46 23.84
CA GLU A 118 -7.93 -16.21 23.43
C GLU A 118 -8.82 -15.38 22.48
N PHE A 119 -9.14 -14.14 22.86
CA PHE A 119 -9.91 -13.23 22.02
C PHE A 119 -9.28 -13.02 20.65
N TYR A 120 -7.95 -12.84 20.60
CA TYR A 120 -7.19 -12.72 19.35
C TYR A 120 -7.35 -13.94 18.45
N TYR A 121 -7.19 -15.14 19.03
CA TYR A 121 -7.31 -16.37 18.24
C TYR A 121 -8.74 -16.63 17.78
N ASN A 122 -9.74 -16.31 18.58
CA ASN A 122 -11.16 -16.42 18.17
C ASN A 122 -11.45 -15.51 16.96
N ILE A 123 -11.02 -14.25 16.98
CA ILE A 123 -11.16 -13.35 15.82
C ILE A 123 -10.40 -13.88 14.60
N ARG A 124 -9.19 -14.38 14.79
CA ARG A 124 -8.39 -14.95 13.69
C ARG A 124 -9.05 -16.15 13.05
N ASP A 125 -9.60 -17.03 13.87
CA ASP A 125 -10.24 -18.24 13.40
C ASP A 125 -11.56 -17.93 12.68
N SER A 126 -12.37 -16.96 13.17
CA SER A 126 -13.54 -16.45 12.46
C SER A 126 -13.15 -15.83 11.12
N TYR A 127 -12.14 -14.95 11.10
CA TYR A 127 -11.62 -14.32 9.88
C TYR A 127 -11.18 -15.34 8.83
N ASN A 128 -10.50 -16.40 9.24
CA ASN A 128 -10.05 -17.46 8.34
C ASN A 128 -11.23 -18.37 7.86
N LEU A 129 -12.19 -18.65 8.72
CA LEU A 129 -13.35 -19.49 8.37
C LEU A 129 -14.22 -18.80 7.31
N GLU A 130 -14.46 -17.52 7.46
CA GLU A 130 -15.31 -16.74 6.55
C GLU A 130 -14.71 -16.60 5.14
N MET A 131 -13.38 -16.63 5.01
CA MET A 131 -12.65 -16.40 3.76
C MET A 131 -13.20 -17.20 2.57
N ASN A 132 -13.59 -18.46 2.78
CA ASN A 132 -14.00 -19.35 1.70
C ASN A 132 -15.38 -19.02 1.10
N ASN A 133 -16.23 -18.30 1.84
CA ASN A 133 -17.60 -17.96 1.43
C ASN A 133 -17.79 -16.43 1.29
N PHE A 134 -16.76 -15.64 1.49
CA PHE A 134 -16.83 -14.18 1.46
C PHE A 134 -16.88 -13.65 0.03
N ASP A 135 -17.84 -12.78 -0.28
CA ASP A 135 -17.92 -12.11 -1.57
C ASP A 135 -16.99 -10.89 -1.64
N TYR A 136 -15.81 -11.09 -2.24
CA TYR A 136 -14.83 -10.01 -2.47
C TYR A 136 -15.15 -9.12 -3.69
N HIS A 137 -16.21 -9.42 -4.44
CA HIS A 137 -16.53 -8.68 -5.67
C HIS A 137 -17.62 -7.63 -5.45
N ASN A 138 -18.65 -7.97 -4.68
CA ASN A 138 -19.79 -7.11 -4.45
C ASN A 138 -19.75 -6.53 -3.04
N TYR A 139 -19.61 -5.20 -2.95
CA TYR A 139 -19.59 -4.51 -1.67
C TYR A 139 -20.89 -4.69 -0.92
N SER A 140 -20.83 -5.10 0.34
CA SER A 140 -21.98 -5.29 1.23
C SER A 140 -21.64 -4.90 2.68
N GLY A 141 -22.65 -4.91 3.57
CA GLY A 141 -22.43 -4.66 4.99
C GLY A 141 -21.50 -5.67 5.68
N GLU A 142 -21.37 -6.88 5.15
CA GLU A 142 -20.44 -7.91 5.65
C GLU A 142 -18.97 -7.46 5.56
N TRP A 143 -18.65 -6.55 4.63
CA TRP A 143 -17.31 -6.00 4.48
C TRP A 143 -16.87 -5.22 5.72
N ILE A 144 -17.80 -4.64 6.47
CA ILE A 144 -17.48 -3.83 7.66
C ILE A 144 -16.90 -4.73 8.76
N GLU A 145 -17.54 -5.88 9.03
CA GLU A 145 -17.05 -6.84 10.01
C GLU A 145 -15.70 -7.42 9.60
N ARG A 146 -15.56 -7.85 8.34
CA ARG A 146 -14.31 -8.39 7.82
C ARG A 146 -13.17 -7.37 7.88
N ALA A 147 -13.41 -6.11 7.52
CA ALA A 147 -12.43 -5.03 7.64
C ALA A 147 -12.06 -4.77 9.11
N SER A 148 -13.02 -4.87 10.04
CA SER A 148 -12.75 -4.73 11.47
C SER A 148 -11.83 -5.82 11.99
N TYR A 149 -12.05 -7.07 11.58
CA TYR A 149 -11.18 -8.19 11.91
C TYR A 149 -9.77 -8.02 11.33
N LEU A 150 -9.66 -7.62 10.06
CA LEU A 150 -8.37 -7.33 9.42
C LEU A 150 -7.57 -6.29 10.20
N ILE A 151 -8.22 -5.16 10.53
CA ILE A 151 -7.56 -4.06 11.27
C ILE A 151 -7.19 -4.52 12.67
N PHE A 152 -8.10 -5.17 13.39
CA PHE A 152 -7.85 -5.71 14.74
C PHE A 152 -6.64 -6.66 14.73
N LEU A 153 -6.63 -7.64 13.83
CA LEU A 153 -5.55 -8.61 13.71
C LEU A 153 -4.23 -7.93 13.39
N ASN A 154 -4.20 -6.99 12.45
CA ASN A 154 -2.99 -6.26 12.10
C ASN A 154 -2.45 -5.41 13.26
N LYS A 155 -3.31 -4.81 14.07
CA LYS A 155 -2.92 -3.98 15.23
C LYS A 155 -2.48 -4.80 16.43
N THR A 156 -2.89 -6.07 16.55
CA THR A 156 -2.66 -6.91 17.73
C THR A 156 -1.76 -8.12 17.48
N CYS A 157 -1.45 -8.45 16.24
CA CYS A 157 -0.54 -9.55 15.89
C CYS A 157 0.93 -9.17 16.09
N PHE A 158 1.78 -10.18 16.14
CA PHE A 158 3.23 -10.03 16.29
C PHE A 158 3.81 -9.15 15.16
N ASN A 159 4.50 -8.08 15.54
CA ASN A 159 5.10 -7.08 14.67
C ASN A 159 4.12 -6.32 13.75
N GLY A 160 2.80 -6.49 13.90
CA GLY A 160 1.80 -5.84 13.05
C GLY A 160 1.90 -6.28 11.59
N LEU A 161 2.32 -7.50 11.31
CA LEU A 161 2.49 -8.02 9.96
C LEU A 161 1.16 -8.57 9.42
N PHE A 162 0.91 -8.40 8.13
CA PHE A 162 -0.07 -9.21 7.42
C PHE A 162 0.67 -10.35 6.72
N ARG A 163 0.31 -11.58 7.02
CA ARG A 163 0.90 -12.78 6.40
C ARG A 163 -0.13 -13.89 6.31
N GLN A 164 -0.16 -14.56 5.17
CA GLN A 164 -1.02 -15.71 4.90
C GLN A 164 -0.18 -16.97 4.67
N ASN A 165 -0.73 -18.12 5.01
CA ASN A 165 -0.17 -19.42 4.65
C ASN A 165 -0.54 -19.78 3.19
N LYS A 166 -0.10 -20.95 2.72
CA LYS A 166 -0.40 -21.45 1.36
C LYS A 166 -1.90 -21.62 1.08
N LYS A 167 -2.74 -21.72 2.12
CA LYS A 167 -4.20 -21.79 1.97
C LYS A 167 -4.85 -20.41 1.89
N GLY A 168 -4.11 -19.33 2.06
CA GLY A 168 -4.63 -17.96 2.13
C GLY A 168 -5.07 -17.54 3.55
N GLU A 169 -4.92 -18.41 4.57
CA GLU A 169 -5.31 -18.09 5.94
C GLU A 169 -4.30 -17.18 6.63
N PHE A 170 -4.78 -16.17 7.35
CA PHE A 170 -3.96 -15.31 8.19
C PHE A 170 -3.31 -16.15 9.31
N ASN A 171 -1.98 -16.12 9.41
CA ASN A 171 -1.23 -17.04 10.27
C ASN A 171 -0.22 -16.37 11.21
N VAL A 172 -0.32 -15.06 11.43
CA VAL A 172 0.58 -14.35 12.37
C VAL A 172 0.13 -14.63 13.80
N PRO A 173 1.07 -14.88 14.74
CA PRO A 173 0.73 -15.12 16.13
C PRO A 173 0.37 -13.83 16.89
N PHE A 174 -0.23 -13.98 18.06
CA PHE A 174 -0.54 -12.91 19.00
C PHE A 174 0.69 -12.06 19.37
N GLY A 175 0.55 -10.72 19.36
CA GLY A 175 1.67 -9.77 19.51
C GLY A 175 1.97 -9.29 20.94
N LYS A 176 1.14 -9.64 21.93
CA LYS A 176 1.31 -9.30 23.36
C LYS A 176 1.45 -7.79 23.66
N TYR A 177 0.85 -6.92 22.85
CA TYR A 177 0.89 -5.48 23.10
C TYR A 177 0.03 -5.10 24.31
N LYS A 178 0.58 -4.28 25.23
CA LYS A 178 -0.15 -3.82 26.42
C LYS A 178 -1.31 -2.88 26.06
N ASN A 179 -1.06 -1.88 25.22
CA ASN A 179 -2.01 -0.85 24.84
C ASN A 179 -1.96 -0.59 23.32
N PRO A 180 -2.41 -1.55 22.48
CA PRO A 180 -2.46 -1.31 21.04
C PRO A 180 -3.56 -0.29 20.73
N THR A 181 -3.30 0.66 19.83
CA THR A 181 -4.34 1.53 19.27
C THR A 181 -5.03 0.79 18.14
N ILE A 182 -6.20 0.20 18.43
CA ILE A 182 -6.95 -0.61 17.46
C ILE A 182 -7.84 0.28 16.61
N SER A 183 -8.62 1.15 17.26
CA SER A 183 -9.67 1.92 16.61
C SER A 183 -9.18 3.16 15.86
N ASP A 184 -7.98 3.68 16.11
CA ASP A 184 -7.43 4.92 15.53
C ASP A 184 -8.46 5.80 14.74
N ALA A 185 -9.57 6.12 15.41
CA ALA A 185 -10.74 6.75 14.81
C ALA A 185 -10.40 8.07 14.09
N LYS A 186 -9.40 8.80 14.60
CA LYS A 186 -8.92 10.02 13.96
C LYS A 186 -8.32 9.72 12.60
N ASN A 187 -7.41 8.76 12.52
CA ASN A 187 -6.77 8.41 11.25
C ASN A 187 -7.76 7.78 10.27
N ILE A 188 -8.68 6.93 10.71
CA ILE A 188 -9.71 6.34 9.82
C ILE A 188 -10.56 7.44 9.17
N LYS A 189 -10.95 8.49 9.91
CA LYS A 189 -11.66 9.65 9.36
C LYS A 189 -10.82 10.41 8.32
N GLU A 190 -9.53 10.62 8.61
CA GLU A 190 -8.62 11.27 7.67
C GLU A 190 -8.39 10.42 6.41
N VAL A 191 -8.30 9.10 6.55
CA VAL A 191 -8.21 8.15 5.42
C VAL A 191 -9.49 8.20 4.58
N ASN A 192 -10.67 8.23 5.19
CA ASN A 192 -11.94 8.40 4.47
C ASN A 192 -11.94 9.68 3.63
N ILE A 193 -11.47 10.82 4.18
CA ILE A 193 -11.33 12.07 3.44
C ILE A 193 -10.33 11.92 2.28
N ALA A 194 -9.16 11.30 2.52
CA ALA A 194 -8.15 11.09 1.49
C ALA A 194 -8.66 10.21 0.34
N LEU A 195 -9.56 9.27 0.62
CA LEU A 195 -10.16 8.37 -0.37
C LEU A 195 -11.30 9.02 -1.18
N LYS A 196 -11.70 10.25 -0.88
CA LYS A 196 -12.60 11.00 -1.78
C LYS A 196 -11.95 11.14 -3.16
N ASN A 197 -12.75 11.00 -4.21
CA ASN A 197 -12.29 11.04 -5.61
C ASN A 197 -11.19 9.99 -5.94
N THR A 198 -11.20 8.85 -5.22
CA THR A 198 -10.30 7.73 -5.45
C THR A 198 -11.09 6.51 -5.89
N LYS A 199 -10.69 5.89 -6.99
CA LYS A 199 -11.23 4.59 -7.43
C LYS A 199 -10.27 3.49 -6.97
N ILE A 200 -10.83 2.39 -6.44
CA ILE A 200 -10.08 1.31 -5.80
C ILE A 200 -10.45 -0.02 -6.45
N PHE A 201 -9.44 -0.77 -6.88
CA PHE A 201 -9.61 -1.99 -7.66
C PHE A 201 -8.82 -3.14 -7.07
N CYS A 202 -9.47 -4.31 -6.98
CA CYS A 202 -8.78 -5.59 -6.76
C CYS A 202 -8.41 -6.15 -8.13
N ALA A 203 -7.17 -5.88 -8.59
CA ALA A 203 -6.74 -6.24 -9.93
C ALA A 203 -5.22 -6.24 -10.08
N ASP A 204 -4.74 -6.93 -11.11
CA ASP A 204 -3.35 -6.89 -11.55
C ASP A 204 -2.95 -5.46 -12.00
N PHE A 205 -1.68 -5.12 -11.86
CA PHE A 205 -1.16 -3.79 -12.21
C PHE A 205 -1.45 -3.39 -13.67
N SER A 206 -1.50 -4.34 -14.59
CA SER A 206 -1.77 -4.08 -16.00
C SER A 206 -3.16 -3.47 -16.25
N GLU A 207 -4.16 -3.77 -15.40
CA GLU A 207 -5.50 -3.20 -15.50
C GLU A 207 -5.50 -1.68 -15.28
N SER A 208 -4.47 -1.13 -14.66
CA SER A 208 -4.31 0.30 -14.43
C SER A 208 -4.08 1.09 -15.73
N GLU A 209 -3.62 0.43 -16.78
CA GLU A 209 -3.42 1.00 -18.13
C GLU A 209 -4.63 1.81 -18.63
N LYS A 210 -5.83 1.34 -18.33
CA LYS A 210 -7.11 1.97 -18.74
C LYS A 210 -7.33 3.37 -18.17
N TYR A 211 -6.59 3.72 -17.12
CA TYR A 211 -6.73 4.99 -16.39
C TYR A 211 -5.52 5.90 -16.54
N ILE A 212 -4.47 5.43 -17.25
CA ILE A 212 -3.25 6.19 -17.46
C ILE A 212 -3.36 6.99 -18.75
N GLU A 213 -3.34 8.30 -18.61
CA GLU A 213 -3.40 9.29 -19.69
C GLU A 213 -2.11 10.11 -19.71
N LYS A 214 -1.91 10.87 -20.80
CA LYS A 214 -0.84 11.87 -20.89
C LYS A 214 -0.87 12.83 -19.70
N GLY A 215 0.25 12.95 -19.00
CA GLY A 215 0.41 13.80 -17.82
C GLY A 215 -0.07 13.17 -16.51
N SER A 216 -0.51 11.92 -16.49
CA SER A 216 -0.74 11.15 -15.26
C SER A 216 0.58 10.93 -14.52
N PHE A 217 0.55 10.95 -13.19
CA PHE A 217 1.67 10.49 -12.36
C PHE A 217 1.41 9.08 -11.85
N VAL A 218 2.29 8.16 -12.19
CA VAL A 218 2.19 6.73 -11.85
C VAL A 218 3.35 6.36 -10.93
N TYR A 219 3.04 5.81 -9.75
CA TYR A 219 4.04 5.26 -8.85
C TYR A 219 3.93 3.74 -8.79
N LEU A 220 5.03 3.06 -9.04
CA LEU A 220 5.15 1.61 -9.12
C LEU A 220 6.07 1.12 -7.99
N ASP A 221 5.52 0.36 -7.05
CA ASP A 221 6.26 -0.29 -5.95
C ASP A 221 5.91 -1.79 -5.92
N PRO A 222 6.38 -2.55 -6.93
CA PRO A 222 6.08 -3.97 -7.03
C PRO A 222 6.70 -4.74 -5.86
N PRO A 223 6.23 -5.97 -5.58
CA PRO A 223 6.97 -6.88 -4.71
C PRO A 223 8.42 -6.99 -5.17
N TYR A 224 9.35 -6.90 -4.23
CA TYR A 224 10.77 -6.89 -4.54
C TYR A 224 11.24 -8.22 -5.11
N ARG A 225 12.16 -8.14 -6.07
CA ARG A 225 12.87 -9.29 -6.57
C ARG A 225 13.60 -9.97 -5.40
N PRO A 226 13.40 -11.29 -5.18
CA PRO A 226 14.15 -12.02 -4.16
C PRO A 226 15.65 -11.96 -4.43
N LEU A 227 16.42 -11.42 -3.47
CA LEU A 227 17.88 -11.26 -3.61
C LEU A 227 18.64 -12.59 -3.46
N SER A 228 18.01 -13.66 -2.94
CA SER A 228 18.62 -14.98 -2.84
C SER A 228 17.57 -16.09 -2.99
N LYS A 229 18.02 -17.31 -3.38
CA LYS A 229 17.14 -18.49 -3.47
C LYS A 229 16.46 -18.85 -2.16
N THR A 230 17.04 -18.49 -1.01
CA THR A 230 16.46 -18.68 0.32
C THR A 230 15.46 -17.60 0.72
N SER A 231 15.57 -16.40 0.16
CA SER A 231 14.60 -15.31 0.40
C SER A 231 13.27 -15.49 -0.35
N SER A 232 13.24 -16.36 -1.37
CA SER A 232 12.00 -16.72 -2.08
C SER A 232 10.95 -17.39 -1.17
N PHE A 233 11.37 -18.01 -0.04
CA PHE A 233 10.45 -18.56 0.96
C PHE A 233 9.70 -17.51 1.79
N THR A 234 10.10 -16.26 1.74
CA THR A 234 9.48 -15.15 2.48
C THR A 234 8.63 -14.24 1.61
N SER A 235 8.46 -14.55 0.31
CA SER A 235 7.58 -13.78 -0.58
C SER A 235 6.13 -13.88 -0.07
N TYR A 236 5.55 -12.73 0.26
CA TYR A 236 4.21 -12.59 0.85
C TYR A 236 3.06 -12.81 -0.15
N ALA A 237 3.36 -13.05 -1.42
CA ALA A 237 2.38 -13.43 -2.43
C ALA A 237 2.40 -14.94 -2.66
N LYS A 238 1.21 -15.52 -2.85
CA LYS A 238 1.00 -16.96 -3.03
C LYS A 238 1.80 -17.54 -4.20
N ASP A 239 2.15 -16.71 -5.20
CA ASP A 239 2.88 -17.07 -6.42
C ASP A 239 4.13 -16.20 -6.67
N GLY A 240 4.55 -15.32 -5.74
CA GLY A 240 5.71 -14.44 -5.86
C GLY A 240 5.64 -13.47 -7.07
N PHE A 241 6.38 -12.37 -7.03
CA PHE A 241 6.60 -11.50 -8.20
C PHE A 241 8.00 -11.85 -8.74
N VAL A 242 8.03 -12.69 -9.78
CA VAL A 242 9.25 -13.30 -10.29
C VAL A 242 9.89 -12.44 -11.40
N ASP A 243 11.05 -12.88 -11.92
CA ASP A 243 11.79 -12.12 -12.94
C ASP A 243 10.94 -11.89 -14.22
N GLU A 244 10.09 -12.84 -14.60
CA GLU A 244 9.15 -12.69 -15.70
C GLU A 244 8.13 -11.58 -15.46
N ASP A 245 7.68 -11.39 -14.20
CA ASP A 245 6.79 -10.31 -13.84
C ASP A 245 7.50 -8.96 -13.84
N GLN A 246 8.78 -8.91 -13.45
CA GLN A 246 9.59 -7.69 -13.55
C GLN A 246 9.78 -7.30 -15.03
N ILE A 247 9.99 -8.27 -15.91
CA ILE A 247 10.08 -8.06 -17.37
C ILE A 247 8.74 -7.56 -17.92
N ARG A 248 7.61 -8.15 -17.49
CA ARG A 248 6.26 -7.72 -17.85
C ARG A 248 5.99 -6.28 -17.39
N LEU A 249 6.41 -5.95 -16.18
CA LEU A 249 6.30 -4.60 -15.63
C LEU A 249 7.14 -3.58 -16.41
N THR A 250 8.34 -3.98 -16.87
CA THR A 250 9.17 -3.12 -17.72
C THR A 250 8.50 -2.82 -19.07
N LYS A 251 7.82 -3.79 -19.67
CA LYS A 251 7.04 -3.55 -20.91
C LYS A 251 5.92 -2.56 -20.65
N PHE A 252 5.16 -2.78 -19.58
CA PHE A 252 4.11 -1.85 -19.13
C PHE A 252 4.66 -0.43 -18.91
N PHE A 253 5.82 -0.30 -18.24
CA PHE A 253 6.47 0.99 -18.01
C PHE A 253 6.78 1.70 -19.34
N LYS A 254 7.37 0.99 -20.33
CA LYS A 254 7.67 1.53 -21.65
C LYS A 254 6.41 1.97 -22.43
N GLU A 255 5.34 1.21 -22.34
CA GLU A 255 4.07 1.54 -23.01
C GLU A 255 3.43 2.78 -22.38
N MET A 256 3.44 2.91 -21.04
CA MET A 256 2.88 4.07 -20.37
C MET A 256 3.74 5.34 -20.55
N ASP A 257 5.06 5.18 -20.70
CA ASP A 257 5.97 6.27 -21.11
C ASP A 257 5.59 6.80 -22.49
N GLN A 258 5.38 5.93 -23.47
CA GLN A 258 4.94 6.30 -24.82
C GLN A 258 3.60 7.04 -24.84
N ARG A 259 2.72 6.79 -23.86
CA ARG A 259 1.47 7.56 -23.67
C ARG A 259 1.71 8.94 -23.05
N GLY A 260 2.92 9.24 -22.61
CA GLY A 260 3.29 10.50 -21.99
C GLY A 260 2.89 10.62 -20.52
N ALA A 261 2.81 9.53 -19.80
CA ALA A 261 2.71 9.50 -18.34
C ALA A 261 4.07 9.79 -17.68
N TYR A 262 4.04 10.33 -16.47
CA TYR A 262 5.22 10.45 -15.60
C TYR A 262 5.29 9.23 -14.70
N LEU A 263 6.37 8.46 -14.78
CA LEU A 263 6.52 7.17 -14.13
C LEU A 263 7.67 7.21 -13.13
N MET A 264 7.40 6.77 -11.90
CA MET A 264 8.41 6.51 -10.87
C MET A 264 8.23 5.09 -10.36
N LEU A 265 9.30 4.30 -10.45
CA LEU A 265 9.34 2.93 -9.93
C LEU A 265 10.38 2.85 -8.82
N SER A 266 10.06 2.14 -7.74
CA SER A 266 11.03 1.75 -6.69
C SER A 266 11.17 0.24 -6.62
N ASN A 267 12.39 -0.24 -6.32
CA ASN A 267 12.67 -1.66 -6.08
C ASN A 267 13.93 -1.80 -5.22
N SER A 268 14.21 -3.01 -4.72
CA SER A 268 15.50 -3.31 -4.09
C SER A 268 16.62 -3.26 -5.14
N ASP A 269 17.79 -2.78 -4.75
CA ASP A 269 18.98 -2.86 -5.59
C ASP A 269 19.60 -4.27 -5.48
N PRO A 270 19.62 -5.07 -6.54
CA PRO A 270 20.23 -6.41 -6.50
C PRO A 270 21.73 -6.34 -6.23
N LYS A 271 22.39 -5.22 -6.56
CA LYS A 271 23.83 -5.00 -6.27
C LYS A 271 24.16 -4.94 -4.79
N ASN A 272 23.16 -4.90 -3.89
CA ASN A 272 23.39 -5.09 -2.45
C ASN A 272 23.89 -6.49 -2.09
N GLU A 273 23.60 -7.50 -2.92
CA GLU A 273 23.97 -8.90 -2.69
C GLU A 273 25.02 -9.37 -3.72
N ASP A 274 24.82 -8.98 -4.98
CA ASP A 274 25.75 -9.28 -6.08
C ASP A 274 26.07 -8.00 -6.85
N PRO A 275 27.28 -7.43 -6.69
CA PRO A 275 27.69 -6.20 -7.38
C PRO A 275 27.62 -6.28 -8.91
N ASP A 276 27.68 -7.48 -9.49
CA ASP A 276 27.64 -7.71 -10.93
C ASP A 276 26.22 -7.98 -11.46
N ASP A 277 25.19 -7.97 -10.60
CA ASP A 277 23.79 -8.13 -11.04
C ASP A 277 23.27 -6.85 -11.72
N GLU A 278 23.26 -6.85 -13.05
CA GLU A 278 22.81 -5.74 -13.92
C GLU A 278 21.32 -5.85 -14.30
N PHE A 279 20.53 -6.73 -13.69
CA PHE A 279 19.16 -7.05 -14.10
C PHE A 279 18.28 -5.81 -14.33
N PHE A 280 18.21 -4.89 -13.36
CA PHE A 280 17.40 -3.67 -13.52
C PHE A 280 18.10 -2.62 -14.40
N ASP A 281 19.41 -2.57 -14.39
CA ASP A 281 20.18 -1.63 -15.23
C ASP A 281 19.97 -1.97 -16.72
N GLU A 282 19.92 -3.25 -17.08
CA GLU A 282 19.61 -3.71 -18.44
C GLU A 282 18.14 -3.46 -18.81
N LEU A 283 17.19 -3.79 -17.93
CA LEU A 283 15.76 -3.63 -18.19
C LEU A 283 15.37 -2.17 -18.42
N TYR A 284 15.96 -1.23 -17.66
CA TYR A 284 15.62 0.19 -17.66
C TYR A 284 16.75 1.07 -18.23
N THR A 285 17.61 0.54 -19.09
CA THR A 285 18.81 1.20 -19.63
C THR A 285 18.54 2.58 -20.29
N ASN A 286 17.32 2.83 -20.79
CA ASN A 286 16.95 4.09 -21.42
C ASN A 286 16.31 5.10 -20.44
N TYR A 287 16.29 4.80 -19.15
CA TYR A 287 15.64 5.59 -18.12
C TYR A 287 16.64 6.06 -17.07
N ASN A 288 16.22 7.01 -16.25
CA ASN A 288 17.03 7.49 -15.15
C ASN A 288 16.94 6.52 -13.97
N ILE A 289 18.03 5.81 -13.69
CA ILE A 289 18.15 4.87 -12.57
C ILE A 289 19.04 5.51 -11.51
N GLU A 290 18.48 5.71 -10.32
CA GLU A 290 19.23 6.22 -9.16
C GLU A 290 19.19 5.22 -8.01
N ARG A 291 20.33 5.10 -7.32
CA ARG A 291 20.47 4.32 -6.10
C ARG A 291 20.39 5.22 -4.90
N VAL A 292 19.48 4.94 -3.99
CA VAL A 292 19.25 5.76 -2.79
C VAL A 292 19.45 4.92 -1.53
N PRO A 293 20.13 5.45 -0.50
CA PRO A 293 20.35 4.71 0.73
C PRO A 293 19.03 4.50 1.48
N ALA A 294 18.79 3.26 1.91
CA ALA A 294 17.67 2.85 2.74
C ALA A 294 18.17 2.12 3.99
N LYS A 295 17.45 2.26 5.12
CA LYS A 295 17.79 1.54 6.35
C LYS A 295 16.97 0.26 6.46
N ARG A 296 17.63 -0.88 6.59
CA ARG A 296 16.95 -2.15 6.92
C ARG A 296 16.54 -2.15 8.41
N HIS A 297 15.24 -2.11 8.70
CA HIS A 297 14.74 -2.18 10.08
C HIS A 297 14.46 -3.61 10.58
N ILE A 298 14.35 -4.58 9.69
CA ILE A 298 13.99 -5.95 10.03
C ILE A 298 15.05 -6.89 9.43
N ASN A 299 16.07 -7.19 10.21
CA ASN A 299 16.91 -8.37 9.97
C ASN A 299 17.01 -9.15 11.28
N CYS A 300 16.82 -10.47 11.21
CA CYS A 300 17.00 -11.37 12.36
C CYS A 300 18.45 -11.42 12.85
N ASP A 301 19.40 -11.04 11.97
CA ASP A 301 20.83 -10.98 12.27
C ASP A 301 21.27 -9.52 12.46
N ALA A 302 21.82 -9.22 13.66
CA ALA A 302 22.28 -7.87 14.00
C ALA A 302 23.47 -7.41 13.14
N SER A 303 24.27 -8.34 12.62
CA SER A 303 25.41 -8.06 11.73
C SER A 303 25.00 -7.63 10.32
N GLY A 304 23.78 -7.95 9.88
CA GLY A 304 23.21 -7.55 8.59
C GLY A 304 22.41 -6.25 8.59
N ARG A 305 22.51 -5.42 9.66
CA ARG A 305 21.88 -4.10 9.76
C ARG A 305 22.79 -3.03 9.16
N GLY A 306 22.99 -3.05 7.83
CA GLY A 306 23.73 -2.04 7.08
C GLY A 306 22.82 -1.09 6.31
N GLU A 307 23.39 -0.01 5.79
CA GLU A 307 22.76 0.76 4.73
C GLU A 307 22.67 -0.13 3.49
N ILE A 308 21.49 -0.23 2.91
CA ILE A 308 21.25 -0.89 1.64
C ILE A 308 20.77 0.16 0.65
N ASN A 309 20.99 -0.09 -0.62
CA ASN A 309 20.43 0.76 -1.65
C ASN A 309 19.06 0.25 -2.09
N GLU A 310 18.17 1.17 -2.39
CA GLU A 310 17.01 0.93 -3.24
C GLU A 310 17.21 1.67 -4.56
N ILE A 311 16.65 1.14 -5.64
CA ILE A 311 16.65 1.80 -6.94
C ILE A 311 15.37 2.62 -7.11
N ILE A 312 15.53 3.79 -7.73
CA ILE A 312 14.42 4.60 -8.23
C ILE A 312 14.60 4.78 -9.73
N VAL A 313 13.63 4.32 -10.50
CA VAL A 313 13.63 4.47 -11.96
C VAL A 313 12.60 5.50 -12.37
N ARG A 314 12.97 6.45 -13.25
CA ARG A 314 12.10 7.52 -13.74
C ARG A 314 12.24 7.71 -15.24
N ASN A 315 11.15 8.06 -15.92
CA ASN A 315 11.17 8.48 -17.32
C ASN A 315 11.28 10.01 -17.52
N TYR A 316 11.55 10.75 -16.45
CA TYR A 316 11.72 12.21 -16.43
C TYR A 316 12.94 12.60 -15.57
N GLN A 317 13.39 13.86 -15.72
CA GLN A 317 14.53 14.42 -14.97
C GLN A 317 14.07 15.09 -13.67
#